data_71f259fe48ffb609de320db2956ebfaa
#
_entry.id   71f259fe48ffb609de320db2956ebfaa
#
_cell.length_a   1.000
_cell.length_b   1.000
_cell.length_c   1.000
_cell.angle_alpha   90.00
_cell.angle_beta   90.00
_cell.angle_gamma   90.00
#
_symmetry.space_group_name_H-M   'P 1'
#
loop_
_entity.id
_entity.type
_entity.pdbx_description
1 polymer ?
#
loop_
_entity_poly.entity_id
_entity_poly.type
_entity_poly.pdbx_seq_one_letter_code
_entity_poly.pdbx_strand_id
1 'polypeptide(L)'
;MDQAEFGHLVEKKSASSELFKGRLLHAFRDEVILPSGKVATREYVVHPGAVMVVPLLEDAHGHLQVVLERQFRYPVGRVMIEFPAGKLDPGEDCFACAQRELREETGFSASQWAHAGVLHPLISYSTEFIDIWFARGLRAGQRKLDDGEFLDVFTATPAELLDWCRAGVVTDGKTLTAALWLQNVISGAWALDWHEGV
;
A
#
# COMPACT_ATOMS: atom_id res chain seq x y z
N MET A 1 -1.16 -11.92 18.38
CA MET A 1 -0.81 -13.37 18.33
C MET A 1 0.61 -13.47 18.87
N ASP A 2 0.85 -14.27 19.91
CA ASP A 2 2.21 -14.42 20.46
C ASP A 2 3.01 -15.35 19.54
N GLN A 3 4.07 -14.82 18.91
CA GLN A 3 4.92 -15.57 17.98
C GLN A 3 5.67 -16.72 18.69
N ALA A 4 5.86 -16.63 20.00
CA ALA A 4 6.52 -17.70 20.79
C ALA A 4 5.70 -19.00 20.82
N GLU A 5 4.35 -18.91 20.77
CA GLU A 5 3.46 -20.07 20.72
C GLU A 5 3.64 -20.89 19.42
N PHE A 6 4.08 -20.25 18.33
CA PHE A 6 4.22 -20.85 17.01
C PHE A 6 5.67 -21.18 16.62
N GLY A 7 6.59 -21.24 17.60
CA GLY A 7 8.00 -21.56 17.36
C GLY A 7 8.23 -22.86 16.57
N HIS A 8 7.31 -23.83 16.67
CA HIS A 8 7.34 -25.09 15.92
C HIS A 8 7.09 -24.93 14.40
N LEU A 9 6.66 -23.75 13.93
CA LEU A 9 6.47 -23.42 12.51
C LEU A 9 7.64 -22.61 11.93
N VAL A 10 8.56 -22.15 12.78
CA VAL A 10 9.61 -21.21 12.38
C VAL A 10 10.73 -21.94 11.63
N GLU A 11 11.04 -21.45 10.44
CA GLU A 11 12.22 -21.87 9.66
C GLU A 11 13.44 -21.06 10.08
N LYS A 12 14.61 -21.67 10.07
CA LYS A 12 15.87 -21.02 10.45
C LYS A 12 16.78 -20.88 9.25
N LYS A 13 17.15 -19.65 8.91
CA LYS A 13 18.13 -19.39 7.86
C LYS A 13 19.49 -19.98 8.23
N SER A 14 20.10 -20.75 7.33
CA SER A 14 21.44 -21.34 7.45
C SER A 14 22.45 -20.69 6.51
N ALA A 15 22.04 -20.30 5.31
CA ALA A 15 22.87 -19.59 4.34
C ALA A 15 22.04 -18.63 3.50
N SER A 16 22.72 -17.68 2.83
CA SER A 16 22.09 -16.71 1.92
C SER A 16 22.98 -16.44 0.73
N SER A 17 22.39 -16.32 -0.46
CA SER A 17 23.07 -15.90 -1.67
C SER A 17 22.25 -14.86 -2.42
N GLU A 18 22.90 -13.78 -2.84
CA GLU A 18 22.31 -12.78 -3.72
C GLU A 18 22.23 -13.37 -5.13
N LEU A 19 21.02 -13.36 -5.73
CA LEU A 19 20.80 -13.88 -7.07
C LEU A 19 20.81 -12.75 -8.11
N PHE A 20 20.25 -11.59 -7.74
CA PHE A 20 20.13 -10.46 -8.65
C PHE A 20 19.97 -9.16 -7.85
N LYS A 21 20.66 -8.13 -8.29
CA LYS A 21 20.51 -6.76 -7.77
C LYS A 21 20.36 -5.79 -8.93
N GLY A 22 19.14 -5.36 -9.15
CA GLY A 22 18.78 -4.33 -10.11
C GLY A 22 18.56 -2.96 -9.45
N ARG A 23 17.93 -2.06 -10.19
CA ARG A 23 17.53 -0.74 -9.68
C ARG A 23 16.37 -0.85 -8.68
N LEU A 24 15.41 -1.72 -8.93
CA LEU A 24 14.23 -1.96 -8.10
C LEU A 24 14.29 -3.30 -7.38
N LEU A 25 14.58 -4.38 -8.12
CA LEU A 25 14.52 -5.73 -7.58
C LEU A 25 15.85 -6.13 -6.95
N HIS A 26 15.79 -6.70 -5.76
CA HIS A 26 16.93 -7.27 -5.06
C HIS A 26 16.53 -8.68 -4.59
N ALA A 27 16.94 -9.70 -5.34
CA ALA A 27 16.51 -11.08 -5.16
C ALA A 27 17.57 -11.93 -4.48
N PHE A 28 17.12 -12.77 -3.55
CA PHE A 28 17.95 -13.68 -2.77
C PHE A 28 17.45 -15.11 -2.85
N ARG A 29 18.38 -16.06 -2.61
CA ARG A 29 18.10 -17.46 -2.27
C ARG A 29 18.72 -17.76 -0.94
N ASP A 30 17.90 -18.15 0.01
CA ASP A 30 18.33 -18.63 1.31
C ASP A 30 18.22 -20.16 1.38
N GLU A 31 19.16 -20.81 2.07
CA GLU A 31 18.96 -22.14 2.61
C GLU A 31 18.34 -22.01 4.00
N VAL A 32 17.33 -22.83 4.26
CA VAL A 32 16.62 -22.81 5.54
C VAL A 32 16.52 -24.22 6.12
N ILE A 33 16.56 -24.30 7.44
CA ILE A 33 16.28 -25.52 8.19
C ILE A 33 14.80 -25.48 8.56
N LEU A 34 14.04 -26.42 8.02
CA LEU A 34 12.63 -26.60 8.33
C LEU A 34 12.41 -27.08 9.77
N PRO A 35 11.20 -26.95 10.34
CA PRO A 35 10.86 -27.52 11.64
C PRO A 35 11.11 -29.04 11.75
N SER A 36 11.07 -29.75 10.64
CA SER A 36 11.39 -31.18 10.55
C SER A 36 12.90 -31.52 10.58
N GLY A 37 13.75 -30.47 10.61
CA GLY A 37 15.22 -30.63 10.52
C GLY A 37 15.74 -30.78 9.08
N LYS A 38 14.89 -30.87 8.07
CA LYS A 38 15.30 -30.94 6.67
C LYS A 38 15.73 -29.58 6.14
N VAL A 39 16.66 -29.56 5.19
CA VAL A 39 17.08 -28.36 4.47
C VAL A 39 16.14 -28.13 3.29
N ALA A 40 15.78 -26.86 3.06
CA ALA A 40 15.01 -26.38 1.91
C ALA A 40 15.57 -25.04 1.43
N THR A 41 15.09 -24.56 0.29
CA THR A 41 15.47 -23.25 -0.23
C THR A 41 14.26 -22.30 -0.24
N ARG A 42 14.52 -20.99 -0.08
CA ARG A 42 13.55 -19.90 -0.22
C ARG A 42 14.11 -18.85 -1.16
N GLU A 43 13.37 -18.54 -2.21
CA GLU A 43 13.70 -17.45 -3.13
C GLU A 43 12.73 -16.30 -2.88
N TYR A 44 13.28 -15.10 -2.72
CA TYR A 44 12.46 -13.93 -2.41
C TYR A 44 13.12 -12.63 -2.84
N VAL A 45 12.30 -11.58 -2.91
CA VAL A 45 12.72 -10.20 -3.19
C VAL A 45 12.69 -9.40 -1.90
N VAL A 46 13.77 -8.66 -1.65
CA VAL A 46 13.80 -7.63 -0.60
C VAL A 46 13.23 -6.33 -1.15
N HIS A 47 12.24 -5.76 -0.47
CA HIS A 47 11.57 -4.52 -0.81
C HIS A 47 11.68 -3.52 0.35
N PRO A 48 11.86 -2.19 0.10
CA PRO A 48 11.99 -1.19 1.16
C PRO A 48 10.75 -0.98 2.00
N GLY A 49 9.60 -1.45 1.53
CA GLY A 49 8.28 -1.09 2.04
C GLY A 49 7.62 -0.02 1.17
N ALA A 50 6.34 0.18 1.39
CA ALA A 50 5.54 1.19 0.71
C ALA A 50 4.45 1.72 1.64
N VAL A 51 3.81 2.80 1.22
CA VAL A 51 2.61 3.33 1.83
C VAL A 51 1.49 3.37 0.80
N MET A 52 0.25 3.40 1.28
CA MET A 52 -0.93 3.71 0.50
C MET A 52 -1.81 4.66 1.30
N VAL A 53 -2.35 5.66 0.63
CA VAL A 53 -3.25 6.64 1.24
C VAL A 53 -4.66 6.47 0.70
N VAL A 54 -5.66 6.48 1.58
CA VAL A 54 -7.09 6.56 1.26
C VAL A 54 -7.55 8.00 1.53
N PRO A 55 -7.49 8.89 0.53
CA PRO A 55 -7.84 10.29 0.73
C PRO A 55 -9.35 10.47 0.63
N LEU A 56 -9.94 11.04 1.68
CA LEU A 56 -11.38 11.34 1.79
C LEU A 56 -11.61 12.82 1.47
N LEU A 57 -12.44 13.07 0.46
CA LEU A 57 -12.81 14.41 0.00
C LEU A 57 -14.32 14.58 0.09
N GLU A 58 -14.80 15.73 0.46
CA GLU A 58 -16.21 16.11 0.31
C GLU A 58 -16.36 16.93 -0.97
N ASP A 59 -17.36 16.59 -1.79
CA ASP A 59 -17.70 17.38 -2.97
C ASP A 59 -18.42 18.70 -2.56
N ALA A 60 -18.74 19.53 -3.54
CA ALA A 60 -19.44 20.82 -3.31
C ALA A 60 -20.83 20.66 -2.67
N HIS A 61 -21.39 19.46 -2.65
CA HIS A 61 -22.69 19.14 -2.07
C HIS A 61 -22.56 18.41 -0.71
N GLY A 62 -21.33 18.21 -0.23
CA GLY A 62 -21.05 17.47 1.02
C GLY A 62 -21.08 15.95 0.89
N HIS A 63 -21.08 15.42 -0.34
CA HIS A 63 -21.01 13.98 -0.54
C HIS A 63 -19.56 13.50 -0.45
N LEU A 64 -19.37 12.39 0.28
CA LEU A 64 -18.06 11.76 0.40
C LEU A 64 -17.58 11.21 -0.94
N GLN A 65 -16.36 11.59 -1.29
CA GLN A 65 -15.58 11.08 -2.42
C GLN A 65 -14.28 10.49 -1.92
N VAL A 66 -13.69 9.60 -2.70
CA VAL A 66 -12.30 9.15 -2.55
C VAL A 66 -11.48 9.65 -3.74
N VAL A 67 -10.22 10.00 -3.49
CA VAL A 67 -9.28 10.34 -4.56
C VAL A 67 -8.57 9.08 -5.01
N LEU A 68 -8.60 8.84 -6.30
CA LEU A 68 -8.03 7.68 -6.96
C LEU A 68 -7.16 8.11 -8.13
N GLU A 69 -6.38 7.18 -8.66
CA GLU A 69 -5.54 7.39 -9.83
C GLU A 69 -5.65 6.25 -10.83
N ARG A 70 -5.33 6.57 -12.08
CA ARG A 70 -5.14 5.62 -13.16
C ARG A 70 -3.67 5.64 -13.56
N GLN A 71 -3.00 4.51 -13.43
CA GLN A 71 -1.60 4.38 -13.78
C GLN A 71 -1.38 3.13 -14.64
N PHE A 72 -0.57 3.23 -15.70
CA PHE A 72 -0.18 2.07 -16.47
C PHE A 72 0.85 1.24 -15.70
N ARG A 73 0.51 0.00 -15.42
CA ARG A 73 1.40 -0.95 -14.74
C ARG A 73 2.01 -1.91 -15.75
N TYR A 74 3.25 -1.61 -16.15
CA TYR A 74 3.96 -2.34 -17.21
C TYR A 74 3.95 -3.87 -17.04
N PRO A 75 4.20 -4.46 -15.84
CA PRO A 75 4.19 -5.92 -15.70
C PRO A 75 2.81 -6.54 -15.94
N VAL A 76 1.74 -5.79 -15.71
CA VAL A 76 0.34 -6.22 -15.91
C VAL A 76 -0.14 -5.90 -17.32
N GLY A 77 0.54 -4.96 -18.02
CA GLY A 77 0.25 -4.56 -19.39
C GLY A 77 -1.02 -3.74 -19.58
N ARG A 78 -1.52 -3.09 -18.50
CA ARG A 78 -2.75 -2.28 -18.59
C ARG A 78 -2.77 -1.13 -17.59
N VAL A 79 -3.70 -0.19 -17.80
CA VAL A 79 -4.01 0.86 -16.84
C VAL A 79 -4.81 0.27 -15.68
N MET A 80 -4.36 0.54 -14.46
CA MET A 80 -5.01 0.13 -13.22
C MET A 80 -5.66 1.33 -12.54
N ILE A 81 -6.71 1.08 -11.76
CA ILE A 81 -7.29 2.05 -10.83
C ILE A 81 -6.76 1.72 -9.45
N GLU A 82 -6.15 2.72 -8.81
CA GLU A 82 -5.43 2.54 -7.54
C GLU A 82 -5.69 3.72 -6.61
N PHE A 83 -5.47 3.51 -5.31
CA PHE A 83 -5.25 4.61 -4.38
C PHE A 83 -3.80 5.10 -4.51
N PRO A 84 -3.52 6.39 -4.22
CA PRO A 84 -2.17 6.93 -4.18
C PRO A 84 -1.26 6.09 -3.29
N ALA A 85 -0.07 5.74 -3.80
CA ALA A 85 0.81 4.81 -3.11
C ALA A 85 2.24 4.88 -3.64
N GLY A 86 3.22 4.93 -2.75
CA GLY A 86 4.61 4.93 -3.15
C GLY A 86 5.55 4.22 -2.17
N LYS A 87 6.79 4.06 -2.59
CA LYS A 87 7.84 3.37 -1.84
C LYS A 87 8.48 4.30 -0.81
N LEU A 88 8.89 3.72 0.30
CA LEU A 88 9.72 4.41 1.27
C LEU A 88 11.09 4.77 0.68
N ASP A 89 11.50 6.00 0.88
CA ASP A 89 12.88 6.42 0.66
C ASP A 89 13.80 5.89 1.78
N PRO A 90 15.12 5.78 1.54
CA PRO A 90 16.05 5.32 2.55
C PRO A 90 15.98 6.13 3.85
N GLY A 91 15.52 5.49 4.95
CA GLY A 91 15.40 6.12 6.26
C GLY A 91 14.14 6.96 6.47
N GLU A 92 13.22 6.97 5.51
CA GLU A 92 11.93 7.64 5.62
C GLU A 92 10.98 6.82 6.51
N ASP A 93 10.23 7.49 7.38
CA ASP A 93 9.14 6.84 8.12
C ASP A 93 7.85 6.78 7.28
N CYS A 94 6.97 5.83 7.60
CA CYS A 94 5.76 5.58 6.81
C CYS A 94 4.80 6.79 6.78
N PHE A 95 4.70 7.56 7.85
CA PHE A 95 3.81 8.72 7.88
C PHE A 95 4.32 9.86 7.00
N ALA A 96 5.63 10.17 7.06
CA ALA A 96 6.25 11.16 6.19
C ALA A 96 6.11 10.76 4.71
N CYS A 97 6.32 9.49 4.39
CA CYS A 97 6.12 8.93 3.07
C CYS A 97 4.65 9.11 2.61
N ALA A 98 3.67 8.79 3.45
CA ALA A 98 2.26 8.95 3.11
C ALA A 98 1.89 10.41 2.78
N GLN A 99 2.42 11.36 3.54
CA GLN A 99 2.22 12.79 3.29
C GLN A 99 2.91 13.26 1.99
N ARG A 100 4.10 12.76 1.71
CA ARG A 100 4.86 13.06 0.50
C ARG A 100 4.13 12.52 -0.74
N GLU A 101 3.79 11.24 -0.76
CA GLU A 101 3.13 10.58 -1.89
C GLU A 101 1.75 11.20 -2.20
N LEU A 102 0.93 11.45 -1.19
CA LEU A 102 -0.34 12.14 -1.39
C LEU A 102 -0.15 13.48 -2.12
N ARG A 103 0.86 14.25 -1.71
CA ARG A 103 1.13 15.56 -2.32
C ARG A 103 1.72 15.43 -3.72
N GLU A 104 2.67 14.53 -3.92
CA GLU A 104 3.38 14.38 -5.20
C GLU A 104 2.48 13.83 -6.29
N GLU A 105 1.73 12.79 -6.02
CA GLU A 105 0.86 12.14 -6.99
C GLU A 105 -0.44 12.89 -7.24
N THR A 106 -1.08 13.41 -6.18
CA THR A 106 -2.42 14.01 -6.30
C THR A 106 -2.45 15.54 -6.22
N GLY A 107 -1.41 16.15 -5.67
CA GLY A 107 -1.38 17.57 -5.34
C GLY A 107 -2.14 17.93 -4.06
N PHE A 108 -2.75 16.98 -3.35
CA PHE A 108 -3.43 17.27 -2.10
C PHE A 108 -2.48 17.18 -0.90
N SER A 109 -2.73 18.03 0.10
CA SER A 109 -2.29 17.83 1.48
C SER A 109 -3.50 17.57 2.35
N ALA A 110 -3.32 16.96 3.52
CA ALA A 110 -4.41 16.65 4.45
C ALA A 110 -4.12 17.22 5.83
N SER A 111 -5.17 17.67 6.53
CA SER A 111 -5.05 18.18 7.89
C SER A 111 -5.23 17.10 8.96
N GLN A 112 -5.87 15.98 8.62
CA GLN A 112 -6.09 14.87 9.56
C GLN A 112 -5.73 13.53 8.92
N TRP A 113 -5.11 12.66 9.71
CA TRP A 113 -4.60 11.38 9.30
C TRP A 113 -4.97 10.29 10.30
N ALA A 114 -5.13 9.08 9.83
CA ALA A 114 -5.32 7.92 10.69
C ALA A 114 -4.63 6.69 10.09
N HIS A 115 -3.85 5.99 10.90
CA HIS A 115 -3.25 4.72 10.51
C HIS A 115 -4.29 3.61 10.55
N ALA A 116 -4.44 2.88 9.45
CA ALA A 116 -5.41 1.79 9.36
C ALA A 116 -4.78 0.42 9.65
N GLY A 117 -3.54 0.21 9.22
CA GLY A 117 -2.85 -1.06 9.42
C GLY A 117 -1.81 -1.33 8.32
N VAL A 118 -1.29 -2.54 8.33
CA VAL A 118 -0.25 -3.00 7.40
C VAL A 118 -0.78 -4.13 6.55
N LEU A 119 -0.54 -4.05 5.25
CA LEU A 119 -0.79 -5.11 4.27
C LEU A 119 0.54 -5.75 3.86
N HIS A 120 0.60 -7.08 3.81
CA HIS A 120 1.69 -7.82 3.18
C HIS A 120 1.17 -8.45 1.89
N PRO A 121 1.42 -7.85 0.71
CA PRO A 121 0.78 -8.28 -0.54
C PRO A 121 1.32 -9.61 -1.08
N LEU A 122 2.58 -9.94 -0.82
CA LEU A 122 3.30 -11.03 -1.46
C LEU A 122 4.08 -11.88 -0.45
N ILE A 123 3.41 -12.38 0.59
CA ILE A 123 4.01 -13.06 1.77
C ILE A 123 4.84 -14.30 1.45
N SER A 124 4.73 -14.87 0.26
CA SER A 124 5.45 -16.10 -0.12
C SER A 124 6.81 -15.85 -0.75
N TYR A 125 7.07 -14.65 -1.29
CA TYR A 125 8.31 -14.37 -2.02
C TYR A 125 8.75 -12.88 -1.99
N SER A 126 8.21 -12.06 -1.11
CA SER A 126 8.66 -10.68 -0.92
C SER A 126 8.64 -10.28 0.55
N THR A 127 9.57 -9.38 0.91
CA THR A 127 9.53 -8.70 2.22
C THR A 127 8.65 -7.45 2.18
N GLU A 128 7.93 -7.21 1.08
CA GLU A 128 7.11 -6.03 0.91
C GLU A 128 6.02 -5.96 1.98
N PHE A 129 5.90 -4.79 2.56
CA PHE A 129 4.74 -4.36 3.32
C PHE A 129 4.22 -3.05 2.75
N ILE A 130 2.93 -2.80 2.91
CA ILE A 130 2.27 -1.54 2.56
C ILE A 130 1.56 -1.02 3.79
N ASP A 131 1.98 0.14 4.26
CA ASP A 131 1.40 0.83 5.41
C ASP A 131 0.23 1.68 4.94
N ILE A 132 -0.97 1.47 5.51
CA ILE A 132 -2.23 2.05 5.02
C ILE A 132 -2.63 3.22 5.90
N TRP A 133 -2.81 4.39 5.27
CA TRP A 133 -3.22 5.62 5.91
C TRP A 133 -4.52 6.15 5.32
N PHE A 134 -5.40 6.63 6.19
CA PHE A 134 -6.53 7.47 5.78
C PHE A 134 -6.16 8.93 5.98
N ALA A 135 -6.63 9.78 5.05
CA ALA A 135 -6.40 11.22 5.07
C ALA A 135 -7.71 11.97 4.81
N ARG A 136 -7.97 13.05 5.57
CA ARG A 136 -9.13 13.92 5.35
C ARG A 136 -8.80 15.38 5.62
N GLY A 137 -9.75 16.27 5.34
CA GLY A 137 -9.48 17.71 5.41
C GLY A 137 -8.49 18.11 4.32
N LEU A 138 -8.73 17.61 3.10
CA LEU A 138 -7.85 17.80 1.95
C LEU A 138 -7.81 19.24 1.50
N ARG A 139 -6.61 19.71 1.14
CA ARG A 139 -6.36 21.02 0.54
C ARG A 139 -5.64 20.83 -0.77
N ALA A 140 -6.18 21.39 -1.86
CA ALA A 140 -5.56 21.33 -3.16
C ALA A 140 -4.27 22.16 -3.21
N GLY A 141 -3.25 21.64 -3.86
CA GLY A 141 -1.97 22.26 -4.12
C GLY A 141 -1.46 21.86 -5.50
N GLN A 142 -0.14 21.96 -5.68
CA GLN A 142 0.49 21.58 -6.93
C GLN A 142 1.01 20.14 -6.85
N ARG A 143 0.67 19.36 -7.88
CA ARG A 143 1.21 18.02 -8.10
C ARG A 143 2.65 18.10 -8.62
N LYS A 144 3.47 17.16 -8.21
CA LYS A 144 4.85 17.04 -8.69
C LYS A 144 5.22 15.56 -8.79
N LEU A 145 4.95 14.99 -9.95
CA LEU A 145 5.32 13.60 -10.25
C LEU A 145 6.82 13.42 -10.39
N ASP A 146 7.29 12.23 -10.13
CA ASP A 146 8.65 11.81 -10.43
C ASP A 146 8.90 11.73 -11.94
N ASP A 147 10.18 11.81 -12.35
CA ASP A 147 10.58 11.67 -13.74
C ASP A 147 10.20 10.30 -14.30
N GLY A 148 9.38 10.30 -15.35
CA GLY A 148 8.87 9.09 -15.99
C GLY A 148 7.61 8.51 -15.37
N GLU A 149 7.03 9.18 -14.41
CA GLU A 149 5.73 8.83 -13.82
C GLU A 149 4.59 9.53 -14.56
N PHE A 150 3.59 8.74 -14.96
CA PHE A 150 2.41 9.21 -15.69
C PHE A 150 1.16 8.60 -15.06
N LEU A 151 0.31 9.44 -14.49
CA LEU A 151 -0.96 9.03 -13.89
C LEU A 151 -2.02 10.13 -14.01
N ASP A 152 -3.28 9.71 -14.02
CA ASP A 152 -4.45 10.58 -13.98
C ASP A 152 -5.08 10.49 -12.59
N VAL A 153 -5.32 11.64 -11.95
CA VAL A 153 -6.05 11.74 -10.68
C VAL A 153 -7.52 12.02 -10.95
N PHE A 154 -8.39 11.32 -10.26
CA PHE A 154 -9.85 11.52 -10.36
C PHE A 154 -10.51 11.17 -9.02
N THR A 155 -11.79 11.50 -8.90
CA THR A 155 -12.59 11.17 -7.71
C THR A 155 -13.70 10.21 -8.07
N ALA A 156 -14.12 9.42 -7.09
CA ALA A 156 -15.28 8.55 -7.17
C ALA A 156 -15.98 8.49 -5.81
N THR A 157 -17.26 8.18 -5.81
CA THR A 157 -17.94 7.83 -4.56
C THR A 157 -17.47 6.48 -4.04
N PRO A 158 -17.51 6.23 -2.72
CA PRO A 158 -17.23 4.91 -2.16
C PRO A 158 -18.09 3.81 -2.80
N ALA A 159 -19.34 4.11 -3.14
CA ALA A 159 -20.25 3.15 -3.80
C ALA A 159 -19.76 2.76 -5.20
N GLU A 160 -19.31 3.72 -6.01
CA GLU A 160 -18.75 3.44 -7.34
C GLU A 160 -17.47 2.59 -7.22
N LEU A 161 -16.58 2.93 -6.29
CA LEU A 161 -15.37 2.13 -6.06
C LEU A 161 -15.71 0.67 -5.70
N LEU A 162 -16.67 0.47 -4.78
CA LEU A 162 -17.09 -0.87 -4.38
C LEU A 162 -17.75 -1.64 -5.54
N ASP A 163 -18.52 -0.96 -6.38
CA ASP A 163 -19.09 -1.57 -7.59
C ASP A 163 -18.01 -1.96 -8.59
N TRP A 164 -16.97 -1.15 -8.79
CA TRP A 164 -15.82 -1.50 -9.62
C TRP A 164 -15.02 -2.68 -9.07
N CYS A 165 -14.87 -2.79 -7.75
CA CYS A 165 -14.27 -3.95 -7.10
C CYS A 165 -15.10 -5.22 -7.40
N ARG A 166 -16.41 -5.16 -7.18
CA ARG A 166 -17.35 -6.26 -7.44
C ARG A 166 -17.38 -6.68 -8.91
N ALA A 167 -17.29 -5.71 -9.82
CA ALA A 167 -17.32 -5.94 -11.27
C ALA A 167 -15.96 -6.40 -11.84
N GLY A 168 -14.89 -6.46 -11.06
CA GLY A 168 -13.54 -6.81 -11.52
C GLY A 168 -12.87 -5.72 -12.39
N VAL A 169 -13.33 -4.49 -12.30
CA VAL A 169 -12.68 -3.31 -12.91
C VAL A 169 -11.47 -2.92 -12.07
N VAL A 170 -11.64 -2.83 -10.74
CA VAL A 170 -10.55 -2.71 -9.78
C VAL A 170 -10.08 -4.11 -9.40
N THR A 171 -8.82 -4.40 -9.65
CA THR A 171 -8.19 -5.70 -9.41
C THR A 171 -6.85 -5.60 -8.68
N ASP A 172 -6.40 -4.40 -8.38
CA ASP A 172 -5.21 -4.16 -7.57
C ASP A 172 -5.47 -4.58 -6.11
N GLY A 173 -4.61 -5.47 -5.58
CA GLY A 173 -4.81 -6.08 -4.26
C GLY A 173 -4.79 -5.08 -3.10
N LYS A 174 -3.93 -4.04 -3.19
CA LYS A 174 -3.87 -3.01 -2.14
C LYS A 174 -5.15 -2.15 -2.15
N THR A 175 -5.65 -1.79 -3.34
CA THR A 175 -6.88 -1.01 -3.50
C THR A 175 -8.12 -1.80 -3.05
N LEU A 176 -8.20 -3.11 -3.37
CA LEU A 176 -9.26 -3.99 -2.87
C LEU A 176 -9.25 -4.06 -1.33
N THR A 177 -8.07 -4.17 -0.72
CA THR A 177 -7.92 -4.16 0.75
C THR A 177 -8.38 -2.83 1.33
N ALA A 178 -7.96 -1.71 0.73
CA ALA A 178 -8.38 -0.38 1.17
C ALA A 178 -9.88 -0.15 1.01
N ALA A 179 -10.52 -0.69 -0.04
CA ALA A 179 -11.96 -0.63 -0.24
C ALA A 179 -12.72 -1.37 0.88
N LEU A 180 -12.18 -2.50 1.38
CA LEU A 180 -12.73 -3.19 2.56
C LEU A 180 -12.63 -2.31 3.82
N TRP A 181 -11.48 -1.68 4.06
CA TRP A 181 -11.30 -0.73 5.16
C TRP A 181 -12.29 0.43 5.04
N LEU A 182 -12.35 1.06 3.86
CA LEU A 182 -13.22 2.19 3.59
C LEU A 182 -14.69 1.85 3.89
N GLN A 183 -15.18 0.71 3.40
CA GLN A 183 -16.56 0.25 3.64
C GLN A 183 -16.87 0.12 5.12
N ASN A 184 -15.96 -0.46 5.91
CA ASN A 184 -16.16 -0.66 7.35
C ASN A 184 -16.03 0.65 8.14
N VAL A 185 -15.14 1.56 7.72
CA VAL A 185 -14.98 2.89 8.35
C VAL A 185 -16.22 3.76 8.11
N ILE A 186 -16.71 3.87 6.87
CA ILE A 186 -17.89 4.70 6.56
C ILE A 186 -19.18 4.14 7.13
N SER A 187 -19.29 2.82 7.30
CA SER A 187 -20.45 2.19 7.98
C SER A 187 -20.38 2.31 9.50
N GLY A 188 -19.27 2.79 10.07
CA GLY A 188 -19.05 2.87 11.51
C GLY A 188 -18.72 1.53 12.18
N ALA A 189 -18.51 0.45 11.40
CA ALA A 189 -18.14 -0.85 11.94
C ALA A 189 -16.71 -0.86 12.49
N TRP A 190 -15.80 -0.08 11.87
CA TRP A 190 -14.43 0.11 12.33
C TRP A 190 -14.19 1.59 12.63
N ALA A 191 -13.58 1.88 13.78
CA ALA A 191 -13.14 3.21 14.14
C ALA A 191 -11.69 3.44 13.74
N LEU A 192 -11.34 4.67 13.40
CA LEU A 192 -9.98 5.12 13.16
C LEU A 192 -9.61 6.18 14.20
N ASP A 193 -8.39 6.10 14.71
CA ASP A 193 -7.82 7.12 15.59
C ASP A 193 -7.22 8.25 14.75
N TRP A 194 -7.94 9.37 14.65
CA TRP A 194 -7.54 10.52 13.86
C TRP A 194 -6.65 11.47 14.65
N HIS A 195 -5.59 11.95 14.03
CA HIS A 195 -4.67 12.94 14.56
C HIS A 195 -4.38 14.04 13.53
N GLU A 196 -3.95 15.20 14.01
CA GLU A 196 -3.55 16.30 13.14
C GLU A 196 -2.30 15.93 12.32
N GLY A 197 -2.30 16.32 11.03
CA GLY A 197 -1.09 16.29 10.20
C GLY A 197 -0.12 17.39 10.63
N VAL A 198 1.18 17.11 10.55
CA VAL A 198 2.24 18.09 10.85
C VAL A 198 2.44 19.02 9.67
#